data_ed93cd7f11e29d738b5d1f424ba8b80b
#
_entry.id   ed93cd7f11e29d738b5d1f424ba8b80b
#
_cell.length_a   1.000
_cell.length_b   1.000
_cell.length_c   1.000
_cell.angle_alpha   90.00
_cell.angle_beta   90.00
_cell.angle_gamma   90.00
#
_symmetry.space_group_name_H-M   'P 1'
#
loop_
_entity.id
_entity.type
_entity.pdbx_description
1 polymer ?
#
loop_
_entity_poly.entity_id
_entity_poly.type
_entity_poly.pdbx_seq_one_letter_code
_entity_poly.pdbx_strand_id
1 'polypeptide(L)'
;MKRSNNKQKEMTAALYVRLSRDDNLEGDSYSIGNQKKLLTKIAKEKGYTNLLIFCDDGISGVTMERPGYKAMIEAIENNKISAVFVKDLSRLGRNYIEVGRLTEEFFPEYDIRLVAVSDNIDTQEGENELAPIKNLFNEWYARDISKKRRISNKIKGNAGEPLGLPPYGYIRNPDGKNWIVDEEAAKVVKHIYDMALGGLGTDQIACRLEEEKILTPVNYWYSKGISRPGLKSSQEYPYKWHHSTIINILSKQEYCGDVINFKTYSKSYKNKKRYENDKENWAIFKDIHEPIIDRTVWEKIQERRSRRTRKK
;
A
#
# COMPACT_ATOMS: atom_id res chain seq x y z
N MET A 1 -40.69 30.13 -10.15
CA MET A 1 -39.51 30.74 -9.48
C MET A 1 -38.19 29.94 -9.55
N LYS A 2 -38.17 28.67 -9.92
CA LYS A 2 -36.91 27.87 -10.02
C LYS A 2 -36.06 28.15 -11.28
N ARG A 3 -36.60 28.69 -12.38
CA ARG A 3 -35.85 28.91 -13.64
C ARG A 3 -34.93 30.15 -13.65
N SER A 4 -35.20 31.20 -12.84
CA SER A 4 -34.37 32.42 -12.81
C SER A 4 -33.07 32.21 -11.98
N ASN A 5 -33.11 31.41 -10.91
CA ASN A 5 -31.95 31.10 -10.12
C ASN A 5 -30.93 30.23 -10.87
N ASN A 6 -31.41 29.37 -11.78
CA ASN A 6 -30.54 28.49 -12.56
C ASN A 6 -29.70 29.27 -13.61
N LYS A 7 -30.30 30.28 -14.27
CA LYS A 7 -29.56 31.14 -15.22
C LYS A 7 -28.46 31.98 -14.57
N GLN A 8 -28.69 32.49 -13.36
CA GLN A 8 -27.64 33.23 -12.60
C GLN A 8 -26.51 32.30 -12.13
N LYS A 9 -26.79 31.05 -11.78
CA LYS A 9 -25.79 30.03 -11.43
C LYS A 9 -24.91 29.71 -12.65
N GLU A 10 -25.49 29.56 -13.84
CA GLU A 10 -24.78 29.20 -15.09
C GLU A 10 -23.72 30.22 -15.53
N MET A 11 -23.77 31.46 -15.02
CA MET A 11 -22.89 32.55 -15.43
C MET A 11 -21.92 33.00 -14.34
N THR A 12 -21.91 32.37 -13.17
CA THR A 12 -21.05 32.74 -12.03
C THR A 12 -19.89 31.78 -11.87
N ALA A 13 -18.66 32.30 -11.93
CA ALA A 13 -17.45 31.52 -11.74
C ALA A 13 -16.67 31.96 -10.49
N ALA A 14 -16.12 31.00 -9.76
CA ALA A 14 -15.13 31.22 -8.73
C ALA A 14 -13.73 31.23 -9.34
N LEU A 15 -12.97 32.28 -9.09
CA LEU A 15 -11.54 32.35 -9.40
C LEU A 15 -10.77 32.13 -8.11
N TYR A 16 -10.23 30.93 -7.92
CA TYR A 16 -9.46 30.62 -6.72
C TYR A 16 -7.96 30.80 -6.98
N VAL A 17 -7.35 31.69 -6.20
CA VAL A 17 -5.92 32.03 -6.30
C VAL A 17 -5.23 31.77 -4.98
N ARG A 18 -4.03 31.19 -5.02
CA ARG A 18 -3.23 30.90 -3.85
C ARG A 18 -1.75 31.11 -4.10
N LEU A 19 -1.05 31.73 -3.16
CA LEU A 19 0.39 31.83 -3.13
C LEU A 19 0.91 31.19 -1.83
N SER A 20 1.93 30.32 -1.92
CA SER A 20 2.63 29.81 -0.76
C SER A 20 3.92 30.61 -0.52
N ARG A 21 4.47 30.58 0.70
CA ARG A 21 5.76 31.22 0.99
C ARG A 21 6.91 30.73 0.14
N ASP A 22 6.83 29.47 -0.31
CA ASP A 22 7.83 28.81 -1.14
C ASP A 22 7.77 29.28 -2.61
N ASP A 23 6.61 29.79 -3.07
CA ASP A 23 6.40 30.25 -4.46
C ASP A 23 7.04 31.62 -4.72
N ASN A 24 7.49 32.34 -3.69
CA ASN A 24 8.15 33.66 -3.82
C ASN A 24 9.57 33.61 -4.37
N LEU A 25 10.15 32.40 -4.55
CA LEU A 25 11.53 32.22 -5.00
C LEU A 25 11.68 32.14 -6.53
N GLU A 26 10.59 32.09 -7.31
CA GLU A 26 10.64 31.82 -8.76
C GLU A 26 10.12 32.96 -9.68
N GLY A 27 10.10 34.19 -9.23
CA GLY A 27 9.90 35.39 -10.13
C GLY A 27 8.41 35.78 -10.35
N ASP A 28 8.20 36.92 -11.06
CA ASP A 28 6.93 37.65 -11.24
C ASP A 28 5.75 36.89 -11.81
N SER A 29 5.96 35.73 -12.44
CA SER A 29 4.91 34.88 -13.05
C SER A 29 3.95 34.26 -12.03
N TYR A 30 4.30 34.24 -10.76
CA TYR A 30 3.58 33.55 -9.69
C TYR A 30 2.78 34.50 -8.77
N SER A 31 2.81 35.79 -9.00
CA SER A 31 2.07 36.75 -8.16
C SER A 31 0.57 36.52 -8.23
N ILE A 32 -0.13 36.73 -7.11
CA ILE A 32 -1.60 36.67 -7.03
C ILE A 32 -2.26 37.57 -8.08
N GLY A 33 -1.66 38.73 -8.34
CA GLY A 33 -2.15 39.65 -9.37
C GLY A 33 -2.14 39.06 -10.77
N ASN A 34 -1.09 38.34 -11.14
CA ASN A 34 -0.98 37.70 -12.43
C ASN A 34 -1.96 36.49 -12.54
N GLN A 35 -2.13 35.70 -11.47
CA GLN A 35 -3.14 34.65 -11.42
C GLN A 35 -4.54 35.21 -11.63
N LYS A 36 -4.92 36.29 -10.91
CA LYS A 36 -6.22 36.95 -11.07
C LYS A 36 -6.45 37.42 -12.52
N LYS A 37 -5.47 38.09 -13.12
CA LYS A 37 -5.58 38.57 -14.52
C LYS A 37 -5.76 37.40 -15.49
N LEU A 38 -4.97 36.35 -15.36
CA LEU A 38 -5.03 35.15 -16.22
C LEU A 38 -6.39 34.49 -16.11
N LEU A 39 -6.84 34.18 -14.89
CA LEU A 39 -8.10 33.47 -14.66
C LEU A 39 -9.31 34.32 -15.08
N THR A 40 -9.28 35.64 -14.83
CA THR A 40 -10.33 36.57 -15.30
C THR A 40 -10.44 36.54 -16.83
N LYS A 41 -9.32 36.58 -17.55
CA LYS A 41 -9.31 36.55 -19.02
C LYS A 41 -9.97 35.25 -19.53
N ILE A 42 -9.51 34.10 -19.02
CA ILE A 42 -9.99 32.79 -19.47
C ILE A 42 -11.44 32.54 -19.10
N ALA A 43 -11.88 32.92 -17.88
CA ALA A 43 -13.28 32.81 -17.48
C ALA A 43 -14.19 33.62 -18.38
N LYS A 44 -13.81 34.83 -18.76
CA LYS A 44 -14.57 35.69 -19.71
C LYS A 44 -14.61 35.06 -21.10
N GLU A 45 -13.49 34.52 -21.61
CA GLU A 45 -13.42 33.82 -22.90
C GLU A 45 -14.33 32.58 -22.92
N LYS A 46 -14.51 31.91 -21.78
CA LYS A 46 -15.45 30.78 -21.63
C LYS A 46 -16.89 31.20 -21.29
N GLY A 47 -17.21 32.53 -21.39
CA GLY A 47 -18.57 33.04 -21.29
C GLY A 47 -19.07 33.38 -19.89
N TYR A 48 -18.21 33.36 -18.86
CA TYR A 48 -18.59 33.71 -17.50
C TYR A 48 -18.54 35.23 -17.31
N THR A 49 -19.68 35.82 -16.93
CA THR A 49 -19.83 37.27 -16.76
C THR A 49 -19.72 37.72 -15.30
N ASN A 50 -20.12 36.86 -14.36
CA ASN A 50 -20.03 37.13 -12.93
C ASN A 50 -18.87 36.35 -12.32
N LEU A 51 -17.85 37.05 -11.78
CA LEU A 51 -16.61 36.46 -11.29
C LEU A 51 -16.42 36.75 -9.81
N LEU A 52 -16.38 35.70 -8.99
CA LEU A 52 -16.09 35.79 -7.55
C LEU A 52 -14.64 35.37 -7.30
N ILE A 53 -13.86 36.24 -6.67
CA ILE A 53 -12.45 35.97 -6.42
C ILE A 53 -12.27 35.51 -4.98
N PHE A 54 -11.71 34.31 -4.82
CA PHE A 54 -11.31 33.72 -3.53
C PHE A 54 -9.79 33.65 -3.47
N CYS A 55 -9.21 34.16 -2.38
CA CYS A 55 -7.77 34.33 -2.29
C CYS A 55 -7.22 33.86 -0.95
N ASP A 56 -6.17 33.03 -1.00
CA ASP A 56 -5.38 32.64 0.15
C ASP A 56 -3.91 33.00 -0.10
N ASP A 57 -3.44 34.05 0.57
CA ASP A 57 -2.07 34.55 0.45
C ASP A 57 -1.20 34.10 1.62
N GLY A 58 0.02 33.62 1.34
CA GLY A 58 0.98 33.20 2.35
C GLY A 58 0.61 31.91 3.11
N ILE A 59 -0.43 31.19 2.68
CA ILE A 59 -0.94 29.99 3.34
C ILE A 59 -0.48 28.73 2.61
N SER A 60 0.13 27.79 3.36
CA SER A 60 0.57 26.50 2.81
C SER A 60 -0.63 25.68 2.29
N GLY A 61 -0.44 25.00 1.15
CA GLY A 61 -1.44 24.05 0.62
C GLY A 61 -1.63 22.77 1.43
N VAL A 62 -0.93 22.63 2.57
CA VAL A 62 -0.99 21.47 3.47
C VAL A 62 -2.00 21.70 4.61
N THR A 63 -2.30 22.95 4.96
CA THR A 63 -3.23 23.29 6.03
C THR A 63 -4.65 23.46 5.52
N MET A 64 -5.63 22.90 6.25
CA MET A 64 -7.08 23.03 5.98
C MET A 64 -7.62 24.43 6.37
N GLU A 65 -6.84 25.26 7.06
CA GLU A 65 -7.25 26.60 7.49
C GLU A 65 -6.95 27.63 6.40
N ARG A 66 -7.75 27.59 5.34
CA ARG A 66 -7.69 28.50 4.19
C ARG A 66 -9.03 29.24 4.09
N PRO A 67 -9.12 30.50 4.57
CA PRO A 67 -10.39 31.26 4.59
C PRO A 67 -11.01 31.42 3.20
N GLY A 68 -10.18 31.74 2.18
CA GLY A 68 -10.65 31.86 0.80
C GLY A 68 -11.18 30.54 0.23
N TYR A 69 -10.50 29.44 0.52
CA TYR A 69 -10.97 28.11 0.12
C TYR A 69 -12.28 27.74 0.81
N LYS A 70 -12.39 27.95 2.12
CA LYS A 70 -13.64 27.67 2.88
C LYS A 70 -14.81 28.49 2.33
N ALA A 71 -14.60 29.78 2.08
CA ALA A 71 -15.62 30.64 1.49
C ALA A 71 -16.04 30.20 0.07
N MET A 72 -15.11 29.68 -0.74
CA MET A 72 -15.42 29.12 -2.05
C MET A 72 -16.30 27.87 -1.90
N ILE A 73 -15.94 26.93 -1.02
CA ILE A 73 -16.73 25.72 -0.77
C ILE A 73 -18.15 26.09 -0.30
N GLU A 74 -18.27 26.99 0.68
CA GLU A 74 -19.57 27.47 1.16
C GLU A 74 -20.40 28.12 0.05
N ALA A 75 -19.78 28.86 -0.86
CA ALA A 75 -20.48 29.45 -2.01
C ALA A 75 -20.94 28.39 -3.01
N ILE A 76 -20.22 27.28 -3.17
CA ILE A 76 -20.62 26.12 -3.97
C ILE A 76 -21.82 25.43 -3.33
N GLU A 77 -21.74 25.09 -2.04
CA GLU A 77 -22.81 24.44 -1.28
C GLU A 77 -24.12 25.27 -1.29
N ASN A 78 -23.99 26.60 -1.26
CA ASN A 78 -25.08 27.52 -1.41
C ASN A 78 -25.58 27.73 -2.87
N ASN A 79 -25.10 26.93 -3.81
CA ASN A 79 -25.44 27.00 -5.24
C ASN A 79 -25.24 28.37 -5.90
N LYS A 80 -24.26 29.17 -5.44
CA LYS A 80 -23.94 30.49 -5.99
C LYS A 80 -22.97 30.46 -7.16
N ILE A 81 -22.31 29.33 -7.39
CA ILE A 81 -21.22 29.16 -8.35
C ILE A 81 -21.55 27.97 -9.26
N SER A 82 -21.20 28.04 -10.52
CA SER A 82 -21.32 26.96 -11.50
C SER A 82 -19.97 26.50 -12.06
N ALA A 83 -18.89 27.27 -11.85
CA ALA A 83 -17.56 26.88 -12.29
C ALA A 83 -16.47 27.36 -11.32
N VAL A 84 -15.40 26.60 -11.23
CA VAL A 84 -14.18 26.93 -10.48
C VAL A 84 -13.00 26.99 -11.44
N PHE A 85 -12.31 28.12 -11.46
CA PHE A 85 -11.10 28.36 -12.24
C PHE A 85 -9.89 28.45 -11.32
N VAL A 86 -8.88 27.65 -11.60
CA VAL A 86 -7.58 27.66 -10.90
C VAL A 86 -6.44 27.73 -11.91
N LYS A 87 -5.28 28.24 -11.50
CA LYS A 87 -4.10 28.20 -12.36
C LYS A 87 -3.68 26.76 -12.64
N ASP A 88 -3.55 25.97 -11.59
CA ASP A 88 -3.20 24.54 -11.60
C ASP A 88 -3.89 23.84 -10.40
N LEU A 89 -3.98 22.51 -10.44
CA LEU A 89 -4.63 21.73 -9.38
C LEU A 89 -3.94 21.88 -8.02
N SER A 90 -2.65 22.21 -7.99
CA SER A 90 -1.91 22.41 -6.74
C SER A 90 -2.46 23.58 -5.92
N ARG A 91 -3.20 24.50 -6.55
CA ARG A 91 -3.87 25.62 -5.85
C ARG A 91 -5.00 25.10 -4.98
N LEU A 92 -5.75 24.09 -5.43
CA LEU A 92 -6.82 23.47 -4.63
C LEU A 92 -6.26 22.74 -3.40
N GLY A 93 -5.10 22.07 -3.54
CA GLY A 93 -4.42 21.41 -2.43
C GLY A 93 -3.14 20.71 -2.85
N ARG A 94 -2.24 20.48 -1.90
CA ARG A 94 -1.07 19.62 -2.07
C ARG A 94 -1.36 18.16 -1.70
N ASN A 95 -2.48 17.93 -1.01
CA ASN A 95 -2.96 16.59 -0.70
C ASN A 95 -3.82 16.09 -1.86
N TYR A 96 -3.25 15.21 -2.67
CA TYR A 96 -3.90 14.65 -3.86
C TYR A 96 -5.18 13.86 -3.55
N ILE A 97 -5.32 13.29 -2.34
CA ILE A 97 -6.55 12.59 -1.91
C ILE A 97 -7.70 13.60 -1.78
N GLU A 98 -7.43 14.75 -1.17
CA GLU A 98 -8.44 15.82 -1.00
C GLU A 98 -8.79 16.45 -2.34
N VAL A 99 -7.79 16.71 -3.19
CA VAL A 99 -8.03 17.24 -4.55
C VAL A 99 -8.81 16.21 -5.37
N GLY A 100 -8.48 14.92 -5.28
CA GLY A 100 -9.23 13.85 -5.95
C GLY A 100 -10.70 13.79 -5.51
N ARG A 101 -10.98 13.87 -4.19
CA ARG A 101 -12.37 13.95 -3.70
C ARG A 101 -13.10 15.18 -4.21
N LEU A 102 -12.44 16.32 -4.26
CA LEU A 102 -13.04 17.53 -4.79
C LEU A 102 -13.42 17.36 -6.27
N THR A 103 -12.53 16.81 -7.08
CA THR A 103 -12.71 16.72 -8.53
C THR A 103 -13.61 15.57 -8.94
N GLU A 104 -13.62 14.45 -8.20
CA GLU A 104 -14.37 13.23 -8.58
C GLU A 104 -15.69 13.06 -7.82
N GLU A 105 -15.83 13.63 -6.62
CA GLU A 105 -17.03 13.52 -5.81
C GLU A 105 -17.73 14.88 -5.67
N PHE A 106 -17.07 15.86 -5.04
CA PHE A 106 -17.68 17.10 -4.63
C PHE A 106 -18.11 18.01 -5.80
N PHE A 107 -17.23 18.30 -6.75
CA PHE A 107 -17.59 19.15 -7.89
C PHE A 107 -18.67 18.53 -8.79
N PRO A 108 -18.64 17.22 -9.11
CA PRO A 108 -19.74 16.57 -9.81
C PRO A 108 -21.06 16.58 -9.04
N GLU A 109 -21.05 16.39 -7.71
CA GLU A 109 -22.27 16.44 -6.88
C GLU A 109 -22.99 17.78 -6.97
N TYR A 110 -22.26 18.88 -7.11
CA TYR A 110 -22.80 20.24 -7.21
C TYR A 110 -22.86 20.76 -8.67
N ASP A 111 -22.63 19.93 -9.68
CA ASP A 111 -22.55 20.30 -11.11
C ASP A 111 -21.55 21.46 -11.34
N ILE A 112 -20.38 21.40 -10.75
CA ILE A 112 -19.34 22.42 -10.88
C ILE A 112 -18.37 22.06 -12.01
N ARG A 113 -18.28 22.94 -13.01
CA ARG A 113 -17.21 22.89 -14.02
C ARG A 113 -15.87 23.28 -13.37
N LEU A 114 -14.85 22.44 -13.49
CA LEU A 114 -13.49 22.75 -13.10
C LEU A 114 -12.62 23.07 -14.31
N VAL A 115 -11.92 24.21 -14.25
CA VAL A 115 -10.92 24.60 -15.24
C VAL A 115 -9.58 24.85 -14.53
N ALA A 116 -8.56 24.02 -14.82
CA ALA A 116 -7.19 24.19 -14.33
C ALA A 116 -6.29 24.52 -15.54
N VAL A 117 -5.95 25.81 -15.67
CA VAL A 117 -5.41 26.37 -16.91
C VAL A 117 -4.05 25.79 -17.29
N SER A 118 -3.11 25.73 -16.35
CA SER A 118 -1.75 25.22 -16.63
C SER A 118 -1.70 23.71 -16.77
N ASP A 119 -2.71 23.00 -16.23
CA ASP A 119 -2.82 21.55 -16.34
C ASP A 119 -3.62 21.13 -17.57
N ASN A 120 -4.14 22.10 -18.33
CA ASN A 120 -5.00 21.89 -19.51
C ASN A 120 -6.23 21.04 -19.23
N ILE A 121 -6.92 21.31 -18.08
CA ILE A 121 -8.09 20.58 -17.64
C ILE A 121 -9.31 21.45 -17.76
N ASP A 122 -10.35 20.89 -18.37
CA ASP A 122 -11.70 21.47 -18.44
C ASP A 122 -12.74 20.35 -18.40
N THR A 123 -13.46 20.24 -17.29
CA THR A 123 -14.41 19.13 -17.08
C THR A 123 -15.63 19.17 -18.01
N GLN A 124 -15.83 20.25 -18.77
CA GLN A 124 -16.91 20.36 -19.74
C GLN A 124 -16.51 19.83 -21.13
N GLU A 125 -15.22 19.75 -21.45
CA GLU A 125 -14.73 19.36 -22.78
C GLU A 125 -14.60 17.84 -22.97
N GLY A 126 -14.94 17.02 -21.94
CA GLY A 126 -15.12 15.57 -22.06
C GLY A 126 -14.46 14.74 -20.95
N GLU A 127 -15.03 13.55 -20.67
CA GLU A 127 -14.50 12.60 -19.66
C GLU A 127 -13.07 12.12 -19.95
N ASN A 128 -12.63 12.14 -21.21
CA ASN A 128 -11.29 11.67 -21.60
C ASN A 128 -10.15 12.58 -21.12
N GLU A 129 -10.39 13.85 -20.84
CA GLU A 129 -9.34 14.77 -20.38
C GLU A 129 -8.98 14.57 -18.90
N LEU A 130 -9.90 14.03 -18.11
CA LEU A 130 -9.63 13.66 -16.71
C LEU A 130 -8.89 12.32 -16.55
N ALA A 131 -8.88 11.48 -17.57
CA ALA A 131 -8.24 10.17 -17.50
C ALA A 131 -6.73 10.22 -17.12
N PRO A 132 -5.88 11.13 -17.66
CA PRO A 132 -4.49 11.26 -17.24
C PRO A 132 -4.37 11.63 -15.76
N ILE A 133 -5.29 12.44 -15.24
CA ILE A 133 -5.30 12.91 -13.86
C ILE A 133 -5.74 11.79 -12.92
N LYS A 134 -6.80 11.07 -13.25
CA LYS A 134 -7.21 9.86 -12.52
C LYS A 134 -6.05 8.87 -12.41
N ASN A 135 -5.34 8.65 -13.50
CA ASN A 135 -4.17 7.77 -13.51
C ASN A 135 -3.04 8.30 -12.61
N LEU A 136 -2.79 9.59 -12.63
CA LEU A 136 -1.78 10.23 -11.77
C LEU A 136 -2.16 10.14 -10.30
N PHE A 137 -3.42 10.40 -9.94
CA PHE A 137 -3.92 10.25 -8.57
C PHE A 137 -3.86 8.80 -8.09
N ASN A 138 -4.27 7.85 -8.91
CA ASN A 138 -4.19 6.42 -8.59
C ASN A 138 -2.74 5.99 -8.36
N GLU A 139 -1.81 6.51 -9.16
CA GLU A 139 -0.38 6.23 -8.98
C GLU A 139 0.15 6.83 -7.68
N TRP A 140 -0.18 8.07 -7.36
CA TRP A 140 0.25 8.73 -6.13
C TRP A 140 -0.35 8.06 -4.90
N TYR A 141 -1.62 7.68 -4.93
CA TYR A 141 -2.29 6.95 -3.88
C TYR A 141 -1.61 5.60 -3.60
N ALA A 142 -1.35 4.84 -4.66
CA ALA A 142 -0.62 3.57 -4.55
C ALA A 142 0.80 3.76 -3.97
N ARG A 143 1.49 4.83 -4.38
CA ARG A 143 2.81 5.20 -3.86
C ARG A 143 2.77 5.58 -2.37
N ASP A 144 1.80 6.37 -1.95
CA ASP A 144 1.64 6.81 -0.55
C ASP A 144 1.31 5.63 0.37
N ILE A 145 0.33 4.79 -0.02
CA ILE A 145 0.01 3.55 0.71
C ILE A 145 1.26 2.68 0.85
N SER A 146 2.01 2.50 -0.25
CA SER A 146 3.24 1.70 -0.21
C SER A 146 4.29 2.29 0.75
N LYS A 147 4.46 3.63 0.76
CA LYS A 147 5.37 4.32 1.67
C LYS A 147 4.95 4.14 3.13
N LYS A 148 3.68 4.38 3.44
CA LYS A 148 3.13 4.20 4.80
C LYS A 148 3.26 2.76 5.28
N ARG A 149 2.95 1.78 4.42
CA ARG A 149 3.12 0.36 4.73
C ARG A 149 4.57 -0.03 4.98
N ARG A 150 5.54 0.51 4.21
CA ARG A 150 6.97 0.27 4.45
C ARG A 150 7.43 0.83 5.78
N ILE A 151 6.99 2.05 6.15
CA ILE A 151 7.30 2.66 7.45
C ILE A 151 6.71 1.81 8.58
N SER A 152 5.44 1.45 8.50
CA SER A 152 4.79 0.59 9.49
C SER A 152 5.47 -0.77 9.63
N ASN A 153 5.80 -1.43 8.51
CA ASN A 153 6.52 -2.69 8.52
C ASN A 153 7.93 -2.55 9.13
N LYS A 154 8.63 -1.42 8.88
CA LYS A 154 9.94 -1.15 9.48
C LYS A 154 9.84 -1.00 11.00
N ILE A 155 8.84 -0.27 11.48
CA ILE A 155 8.60 -0.09 12.93
C ILE A 155 8.28 -1.44 13.57
N LYS A 156 7.29 -2.16 13.06
CA LYS A 156 6.88 -3.47 13.59
C LYS A 156 8.01 -4.51 13.53
N GLY A 157 8.67 -4.60 12.37
CA GLY A 157 9.74 -5.55 12.18
C GLY A 157 10.96 -5.31 13.07
N ASN A 158 11.29 -4.04 13.37
CA ASN A 158 12.35 -3.69 14.31
C ASN A 158 11.92 -3.82 15.78
N ALA A 159 10.62 -3.92 16.04
CA ALA A 159 10.07 -4.25 17.37
C ALA A 159 9.97 -5.76 17.62
N GLY A 160 10.40 -6.61 16.68
CA GLY A 160 10.34 -8.07 16.82
C GLY A 160 8.99 -8.68 16.44
N GLU A 161 8.03 -7.89 15.96
CA GLU A 161 6.78 -8.45 15.46
C GLU A 161 7.00 -9.20 14.13
N PRO A 162 6.47 -10.42 13.95
CA PRO A 162 6.63 -11.18 12.72
C PRO A 162 5.85 -10.53 11.57
N LEU A 163 6.57 -10.11 10.52
CA LEU A 163 5.98 -9.48 9.33
C LEU A 163 5.41 -10.49 8.34
N GLY A 164 5.87 -11.74 8.41
CA GLY A 164 5.45 -12.83 7.53
C GLY A 164 4.24 -13.62 8.05
N LEU A 165 3.80 -14.57 7.22
CA LEU A 165 2.86 -15.59 7.66
C LEU A 165 3.60 -16.63 8.51
N PRO A 166 2.96 -17.21 9.54
CA PRO A 166 3.57 -18.26 10.36
C PRO A 166 3.94 -19.46 9.48
N PRO A 167 5.12 -20.08 9.71
CA PRO A 167 5.46 -21.33 9.03
C PRO A 167 4.53 -22.48 9.44
N TYR A 168 4.59 -23.59 8.72
CA TYR A 168 3.86 -24.82 9.08
C TYR A 168 4.29 -25.27 10.48
N GLY A 169 3.34 -25.61 11.35
CA GLY A 169 3.58 -25.86 12.78
C GLY A 169 3.22 -24.69 13.69
N TYR A 170 2.97 -23.51 13.09
CA TYR A 170 2.51 -22.34 13.84
C TYR A 170 1.26 -21.72 13.21
N ILE A 171 0.45 -21.08 14.03
CA ILE A 171 -0.66 -20.23 13.64
C ILE A 171 -0.44 -18.83 14.20
N ARG A 172 -1.11 -17.82 13.61
CA ARG A 172 -1.05 -16.46 14.11
C ARG A 172 -1.89 -16.33 15.37
N ASN A 173 -1.33 -15.73 16.41
CA ASN A 173 -2.09 -15.38 17.60
C ASN A 173 -3.23 -14.40 17.22
N PRO A 174 -4.43 -14.50 17.83
CA PRO A 174 -5.53 -13.57 17.61
C PRO A 174 -5.17 -12.08 17.77
N ASP A 175 -4.21 -11.73 18.64
CA ASP A 175 -3.68 -10.37 18.78
C ASP A 175 -2.83 -9.91 17.59
N GLY A 176 -2.46 -10.82 16.69
CA GLY A 176 -1.69 -10.58 15.49
C GLY A 176 -0.19 -10.30 15.71
N LYS A 177 0.28 -10.26 16.96
CA LYS A 177 1.66 -9.85 17.28
C LYS A 177 2.66 -10.99 17.28
N ASN A 178 2.22 -12.21 17.61
CA ASN A 178 3.09 -13.38 17.74
C ASN A 178 2.52 -14.60 17.04
N TRP A 179 3.30 -15.68 17.03
CA TRP A 179 2.88 -16.99 16.60
C TRP A 179 2.67 -17.90 17.80
N ILE A 180 1.70 -18.80 17.71
CA ILE A 180 1.45 -19.86 18.69
C ILE A 180 1.59 -21.22 18.03
N VAL A 181 1.98 -22.22 18.78
CA VAL A 181 2.19 -23.57 18.28
C VAL A 181 0.84 -24.18 17.85
N ASP A 182 0.81 -24.78 16.68
CA ASP A 182 -0.24 -25.66 16.21
C ASP A 182 0.19 -27.11 16.53
N GLU A 183 -0.32 -27.66 17.60
CA GLU A 183 0.11 -28.94 18.17
C GLU A 183 0.09 -30.09 17.15
N GLU A 184 -0.90 -30.13 16.27
CA GLU A 184 -1.04 -31.18 15.25
C GLU A 184 0.05 -31.05 14.18
N ALA A 185 0.22 -29.86 13.64
CA ALA A 185 1.23 -29.58 12.64
C ALA A 185 2.66 -29.61 13.23
N ALA A 186 2.82 -29.20 14.49
CA ALA A 186 4.10 -29.23 15.20
C ALA A 186 4.64 -30.67 15.38
N LYS A 187 3.77 -31.64 15.61
CA LYS A 187 4.16 -33.07 15.66
C LYS A 187 4.80 -33.52 14.35
N VAL A 188 4.22 -33.08 13.22
CA VAL A 188 4.79 -33.41 11.90
C VAL A 188 6.15 -32.74 11.70
N VAL A 189 6.30 -31.50 12.15
CA VAL A 189 7.60 -30.79 12.08
C VAL A 189 8.64 -31.53 12.92
N LYS A 190 8.32 -31.91 14.16
CA LYS A 190 9.22 -32.71 15.02
C LYS A 190 9.60 -34.04 14.35
N HIS A 191 8.64 -34.75 13.79
CA HIS A 191 8.89 -36.01 13.07
C HIS A 191 9.83 -35.82 11.87
N ILE A 192 9.70 -34.75 11.09
CA ILE A 192 10.64 -34.41 10.01
C ILE A 192 12.06 -34.19 10.54
N TYR A 193 12.21 -33.48 11.66
CA TYR A 193 13.50 -33.24 12.30
C TYR A 193 14.11 -34.52 12.86
N ASP A 194 13.34 -35.43 13.46
CA ASP A 194 13.79 -36.74 13.95
C ASP A 194 14.31 -37.62 12.83
N MET A 195 13.59 -37.70 11.71
CA MET A 195 14.04 -38.39 10.52
C MET A 195 15.35 -37.82 9.94
N ALA A 196 15.46 -36.50 9.92
CA ALA A 196 16.68 -35.83 9.44
C ALA A 196 17.86 -36.08 10.38
N LEU A 197 17.65 -36.11 11.71
CA LEU A 197 18.65 -36.50 12.71
C LEU A 197 19.04 -37.97 12.56
N GLY A 198 18.09 -38.86 12.22
CA GLY A 198 18.34 -40.25 11.90
C GLY A 198 19.15 -40.47 10.62
N GLY A 199 19.41 -39.41 9.83
CA GLY A 199 20.26 -39.45 8.65
C GLY A 199 19.53 -39.55 7.31
N LEU A 200 18.20 -39.58 7.30
CA LEU A 200 17.42 -39.65 6.06
C LEU A 200 17.66 -38.39 5.21
N GLY A 201 17.66 -38.59 3.90
CA GLY A 201 17.69 -37.47 2.92
C GLY A 201 16.32 -36.85 2.74
N THR A 202 16.28 -35.64 2.20
CA THR A 202 15.02 -34.90 2.00
C THR A 202 13.98 -35.61 1.14
N ASP A 203 14.44 -36.36 0.12
CA ASP A 203 13.57 -37.17 -0.72
C ASP A 203 13.03 -38.40 0.04
N GLN A 204 13.87 -39.06 0.84
CA GLN A 204 13.46 -40.21 1.67
C GLN A 204 12.45 -39.77 2.72
N ILE A 205 12.63 -38.58 3.35
CA ILE A 205 11.67 -37.99 4.29
C ILE A 205 10.33 -37.74 3.58
N ALA A 206 10.38 -37.15 2.37
CA ALA A 206 9.18 -36.88 1.60
C ALA A 206 8.40 -38.16 1.27
N CYS A 207 9.08 -39.23 0.79
CA CYS A 207 8.46 -40.53 0.55
C CYS A 207 7.87 -41.13 1.83
N ARG A 208 8.58 -41.04 2.96
CA ARG A 208 8.10 -41.57 4.23
C ARG A 208 6.80 -40.91 4.71
N LEU A 209 6.73 -39.56 4.62
CA LEU A 209 5.52 -38.81 4.95
C LEU A 209 4.35 -39.13 4.01
N GLU A 210 4.61 -39.42 2.75
CA GLU A 210 3.60 -39.85 1.78
C GLU A 210 3.08 -41.26 2.11
N GLU A 211 3.96 -42.22 2.46
CA GLU A 211 3.60 -43.58 2.91
C GLU A 211 2.74 -43.54 4.19
N GLU A 212 3.08 -42.65 5.12
CA GLU A 212 2.35 -42.43 6.37
C GLU A 212 1.04 -41.64 6.18
N LYS A 213 0.72 -41.23 4.95
CA LYS A 213 -0.48 -40.45 4.59
C LYS A 213 -0.62 -39.17 5.41
N ILE A 214 0.50 -38.47 5.61
CA ILE A 214 0.52 -37.19 6.30
C ILE A 214 0.22 -36.09 5.28
N LEU A 215 -0.78 -35.24 5.56
CA LEU A 215 -1.15 -34.14 4.69
C LEU A 215 0.03 -33.17 4.49
N THR A 216 0.22 -32.74 3.24
CA THR A 216 1.17 -31.65 2.96
C THR A 216 0.74 -30.37 3.68
N PRO A 217 1.65 -29.42 3.98
CA PRO A 217 1.30 -28.16 4.66
C PRO A 217 0.14 -27.42 4.00
N VAL A 218 0.09 -27.41 2.67
CA VAL A 218 -0.97 -26.71 1.92
C VAL A 218 -2.33 -27.38 2.12
N ASN A 219 -2.37 -28.73 2.03
CA ASN A 219 -3.60 -29.49 2.21
C ASN A 219 -4.05 -29.50 3.66
N TYR A 220 -3.12 -29.49 4.62
CA TYR A 220 -3.42 -29.32 6.04
C TYR A 220 -4.08 -27.96 6.31
N TRP A 221 -3.51 -26.86 5.81
CA TRP A 221 -4.14 -25.54 5.98
C TRP A 221 -5.52 -25.48 5.32
N TYR A 222 -5.66 -26.08 4.15
CA TYR A 222 -6.95 -26.14 3.47
C TYR A 222 -8.00 -26.91 4.28
N SER A 223 -7.64 -28.07 4.88
CA SER A 223 -8.55 -28.85 5.75
C SER A 223 -8.99 -28.10 7.01
N LYS A 224 -8.16 -27.14 7.49
CA LYS A 224 -8.47 -26.24 8.61
C LYS A 224 -9.17 -24.94 8.17
N GLY A 225 -9.54 -24.79 6.88
CA GLY A 225 -10.14 -23.58 6.34
C GLY A 225 -9.20 -22.38 6.25
N ILE A 226 -7.88 -22.58 6.36
CA ILE A 226 -6.87 -21.52 6.30
C ILE A 226 -6.45 -21.29 4.86
N SER A 227 -6.86 -20.17 4.27
CA SER A 227 -6.42 -19.78 2.92
C SER A 227 -5.03 -19.15 2.95
N ARG A 228 -4.16 -19.59 2.03
CA ARG A 228 -2.81 -19.03 1.83
C ARG A 228 -2.68 -18.49 0.41
N PRO A 229 -2.40 -17.18 0.23
CA PRO A 229 -2.29 -16.59 -1.10
C PRO A 229 -1.22 -17.28 -1.97
N GLY A 230 -1.60 -17.63 -3.19
CA GLY A 230 -0.68 -18.25 -4.15
C GLY A 230 -0.45 -19.75 -3.98
N LEU A 231 -1.02 -20.38 -2.95
CA LEU A 231 -0.96 -21.83 -2.75
C LEU A 231 -2.31 -22.45 -3.13
N LYS A 232 -2.24 -23.53 -3.91
CA LYS A 232 -3.42 -24.32 -4.29
C LYS A 232 -3.31 -25.70 -3.67
N SER A 233 -4.36 -26.13 -2.96
CA SER A 233 -4.46 -27.49 -2.48
C SER A 233 -4.64 -28.45 -3.64
N SER A 234 -4.06 -29.65 -3.53
CA SER A 234 -4.30 -30.73 -4.48
C SER A 234 -5.15 -31.79 -3.80
N GLN A 235 -6.38 -31.96 -4.28
CA GLN A 235 -7.25 -33.06 -3.80
C GLN A 235 -6.83 -34.41 -4.36
N GLU A 236 -6.20 -34.42 -5.53
CA GLU A 236 -5.74 -35.65 -6.20
C GLU A 236 -4.50 -36.25 -5.50
N TYR A 237 -3.60 -35.36 -5.01
CA TYR A 237 -2.36 -35.79 -4.36
C TYR A 237 -2.15 -35.13 -3.00
N PRO A 238 -3.00 -35.36 -1.99
CA PRO A 238 -2.97 -34.61 -0.75
C PRO A 238 -1.76 -34.90 0.13
N TYR A 239 -1.10 -36.04 -0.08
CA TYR A 239 0.03 -36.54 0.71
C TYR A 239 1.37 -36.46 -0.04
N LYS A 240 1.37 -35.94 -1.26
CA LYS A 240 2.59 -35.90 -2.08
C LYS A 240 3.53 -34.79 -1.65
N TRP A 241 4.44 -35.12 -0.76
CA TRP A 241 5.45 -34.20 -0.29
C TRP A 241 6.56 -34.02 -1.33
N HIS A 242 7.09 -32.78 -1.45
CA HIS A 242 8.25 -32.46 -2.26
C HIS A 242 9.47 -32.23 -1.39
N HIS A 243 10.64 -32.68 -1.81
CA HIS A 243 11.92 -32.45 -1.12
C HIS A 243 12.15 -30.96 -0.82
N SER A 244 11.74 -30.06 -1.70
CA SER A 244 11.85 -28.61 -1.50
C SER A 244 11.05 -28.12 -0.30
N THR A 245 9.92 -28.73 0.00
CA THR A 245 9.12 -28.41 1.20
C THR A 245 9.88 -28.84 2.46
N ILE A 246 10.49 -30.03 2.43
CA ILE A 246 11.31 -30.53 3.54
C ILE A 246 12.54 -29.61 3.74
N ILE A 247 13.24 -29.25 2.64
CA ILE A 247 14.36 -28.29 2.71
C ILE A 247 13.92 -26.97 3.35
N ASN A 248 12.77 -26.47 2.95
CA ASN A 248 12.24 -25.22 3.49
C ASN A 248 11.96 -25.33 5.00
N ILE A 249 11.33 -26.44 5.45
CA ILE A 249 11.08 -26.70 6.87
C ILE A 249 12.41 -26.78 7.64
N LEU A 250 13.34 -27.63 7.22
CA LEU A 250 14.60 -27.82 7.91
C LEU A 250 15.52 -26.59 7.93
N SER A 251 15.32 -25.62 7.01
CA SER A 251 16.14 -24.40 6.95
C SER A 251 15.65 -23.25 7.81
N LYS A 252 14.44 -23.33 8.33
CA LYS A 252 13.82 -22.23 9.08
C LYS A 252 14.28 -22.20 10.53
N GLN A 253 15.03 -21.17 10.88
CA GLN A 253 15.44 -20.89 12.25
C GLN A 253 14.24 -20.47 13.14
N GLU A 254 13.15 -20.06 12.53
CA GLU A 254 11.91 -19.70 13.21
C GLU A 254 11.35 -20.86 14.06
N TYR A 255 11.68 -22.10 13.76
CA TYR A 255 11.31 -23.24 14.60
C TYR A 255 11.99 -23.27 15.97
N CYS A 256 13.09 -22.50 16.14
CA CYS A 256 13.76 -22.33 17.42
C CYS A 256 13.18 -21.21 18.29
N GLY A 257 11.99 -20.68 17.92
CA GLY A 257 11.37 -19.57 18.64
C GLY A 257 11.78 -18.18 18.14
N ASP A 258 12.58 -18.08 17.07
CA ASP A 258 13.10 -16.83 16.56
C ASP A 258 12.17 -16.17 15.56
N VAL A 259 12.13 -14.84 15.54
CA VAL A 259 11.52 -14.04 14.49
C VAL A 259 12.61 -13.42 13.63
N ILE A 260 12.56 -13.64 12.32
CA ILE A 260 13.54 -13.08 11.38
C ILE A 260 12.80 -12.25 10.34
N ASN A 261 12.99 -10.96 10.41
CA ASN A 261 12.40 -9.98 9.50
C ASN A 261 13.40 -9.49 8.46
N PHE A 262 12.90 -8.89 7.39
CA PHE A 262 13.68 -8.26 6.32
C PHE A 262 14.61 -9.18 5.52
N LYS A 263 14.32 -10.49 5.47
CA LYS A 263 15.06 -11.44 4.61
C LYS A 263 15.00 -11.06 3.13
N THR A 264 13.92 -10.38 2.73
CA THR A 264 13.74 -9.93 1.34
C THR A 264 13.23 -8.49 1.31
N TYR A 265 13.52 -7.78 0.20
CA TYR A 265 13.01 -6.45 -0.04
C TYR A 265 12.50 -6.29 -1.48
N SER A 266 11.73 -5.25 -1.75
CA SER A 266 11.35 -4.82 -3.09
C SER A 266 11.90 -3.43 -3.39
N LYS A 267 12.45 -3.22 -4.59
CA LYS A 267 13.06 -1.94 -4.98
C LYS A 267 12.02 -0.82 -5.09
N SER A 268 10.83 -1.14 -5.59
CA SER A 268 9.78 -0.15 -5.82
C SER A 268 8.39 -0.77 -5.60
N TYR A 269 7.37 0.07 -5.42
CA TYR A 269 5.98 -0.39 -5.32
C TYR A 269 5.43 -0.91 -6.67
N LYS A 270 5.97 -0.46 -7.80
CA LYS A 270 5.62 -0.93 -9.14
C LYS A 270 6.24 -2.28 -9.44
N ASN A 271 7.43 -2.57 -8.89
CA ASN A 271 8.13 -3.82 -9.11
C ASN A 271 7.86 -4.81 -7.97
N LYS A 272 7.00 -5.80 -8.24
CA LYS A 272 6.63 -6.86 -7.28
C LYS A 272 7.73 -7.89 -7.05
N LYS A 273 8.84 -7.85 -7.83
CA LYS A 273 9.96 -8.77 -7.67
C LYS A 273 10.60 -8.58 -6.29
N ARG A 274 10.77 -9.68 -5.58
CA ARG A 274 11.49 -9.73 -4.32
C ARG A 274 12.94 -10.06 -4.56
N TYR A 275 13.82 -9.36 -3.85
CA TYR A 275 15.25 -9.57 -3.85
C TYR A 275 15.65 -10.04 -2.47
N GLU A 276 16.60 -10.97 -2.39
CA GLU A 276 17.21 -11.35 -1.14
C GLU A 276 17.98 -10.18 -0.55
N ASN A 277 17.90 -10.04 0.76
CA ASN A 277 18.64 -9.03 1.49
C ASN A 277 19.88 -9.67 2.14
N ASP A 278 20.96 -8.92 2.24
CA ASP A 278 22.16 -9.39 2.92
C ASP A 278 21.83 -9.72 4.38
N LYS A 279 22.46 -10.77 4.91
CA LYS A 279 22.18 -11.25 6.27
C LYS A 279 22.42 -10.19 7.34
N GLU A 280 23.33 -9.26 7.10
CA GLU A 280 23.63 -8.11 7.97
C GLU A 280 22.42 -7.17 8.16
N ASN A 281 21.53 -7.13 7.17
CA ASN A 281 20.32 -6.31 7.18
C ASN A 281 19.08 -7.05 7.74
N TRP A 282 19.24 -8.30 8.16
CA TRP A 282 18.15 -9.05 8.78
C TRP A 282 17.95 -8.60 10.22
N ALA A 283 16.72 -8.40 10.63
CA ALA A 283 16.38 -8.18 12.04
C ALA A 283 16.01 -9.53 12.66
N ILE A 284 16.88 -10.02 13.52
CA ILE A 284 16.74 -11.33 14.17
C ILE A 284 16.45 -11.11 15.66
N PHE A 285 15.31 -11.61 16.10
CA PHE A 285 14.89 -11.58 17.50
C PHE A 285 14.76 -13.02 17.98
N LYS A 286 15.49 -13.35 19.04
CA LYS A 286 15.52 -14.70 19.59
C LYS A 286 14.42 -14.90 20.63
N ASP A 287 13.89 -16.12 20.68
CA ASP A 287 13.00 -16.60 21.75
C ASP A 287 11.73 -15.72 21.91
N ILE A 288 11.15 -15.27 20.78
CA ILE A 288 9.93 -14.44 20.77
C ILE A 288 8.67 -15.28 20.89
N HIS A 289 8.69 -16.52 20.45
CA HIS A 289 7.56 -17.45 20.53
C HIS A 289 8.05 -18.83 20.98
N GLU A 290 7.12 -19.70 21.36
CA GLU A 290 7.43 -21.05 21.83
C GLU A 290 8.13 -21.85 20.73
N PRO A 291 9.32 -22.45 21.02
CA PRO A 291 10.05 -23.23 20.04
C PRO A 291 9.39 -24.61 19.82
N ILE A 292 9.31 -25.07 18.58
CA ILE A 292 8.94 -26.44 18.24
C ILE A 292 10.17 -27.35 18.28
N ILE A 293 11.35 -26.81 17.94
CA ILE A 293 12.61 -27.53 17.81
C ILE A 293 13.68 -26.86 18.64
N ASP A 294 14.44 -27.65 19.40
CA ASP A 294 15.60 -27.15 20.13
C ASP A 294 16.65 -26.60 19.19
N ARG A 295 17.25 -25.47 19.57
CA ARG A 295 18.28 -24.76 18.78
C ARG A 295 19.47 -25.67 18.45
N THR A 296 19.89 -26.48 19.41
CA THR A 296 20.99 -27.45 19.24
C THR A 296 20.68 -28.49 18.17
N VAL A 297 19.44 -28.92 18.07
CA VAL A 297 18.95 -29.87 17.05
C VAL A 297 18.99 -29.20 15.68
N TRP A 298 18.46 -27.98 15.59
CA TRP A 298 18.46 -27.22 14.33
C TRP A 298 19.90 -26.98 13.84
N GLU A 299 20.83 -26.56 14.70
CA GLU A 299 22.24 -26.32 14.37
C GLU A 299 22.93 -27.57 13.83
N LYS A 300 22.75 -28.72 14.48
CA LYS A 300 23.28 -30.02 14.02
C LYS A 300 22.80 -30.35 12.60
N ILE A 301 21.53 -30.07 12.31
CA ILE A 301 20.99 -30.31 10.98
C ILE A 301 21.57 -29.34 9.95
N GLN A 302 21.74 -28.04 10.27
CA GLN A 302 22.39 -27.08 9.38
C GLN A 302 23.84 -27.49 9.07
N GLU A 303 24.58 -27.92 10.06
CA GLU A 303 25.95 -28.39 9.89
C GLU A 303 26.03 -29.59 8.94
N ARG A 304 25.16 -30.60 9.13
CA ARG A 304 25.08 -31.76 8.21
C ARG A 304 24.75 -31.35 6.77
N ARG A 305 23.82 -30.42 6.60
CA ARG A 305 23.42 -29.91 5.28
C ARG A 305 24.55 -29.16 4.59
N SER A 306 25.29 -28.33 5.30
CA SER A 306 26.43 -27.59 4.76
C SER A 306 27.56 -28.51 4.31
N ARG A 307 27.83 -29.60 5.04
CA ARG A 307 28.83 -30.62 4.66
C ARG A 307 28.43 -31.38 3.36
N ARG A 308 27.13 -31.67 3.17
CA ARG A 308 26.64 -32.31 1.94
C ARG A 308 26.73 -31.40 0.70
N THR A 309 26.50 -30.12 0.86
CA THR A 309 26.59 -29.14 -0.26
C THR A 309 28.04 -28.92 -0.69
N ARG A 310 29.02 -29.01 0.20
CA ARG A 310 30.44 -28.89 -0.14
C ARG A 310 31.05 -30.13 -0.86
N LYS A 311 30.36 -31.27 -0.84
CA LYS A 311 30.79 -32.50 -1.49
C LYS A 311 30.27 -32.69 -2.93
N LYS A 312 29.41 -31.78 -3.41
CA LYS A 312 28.97 -31.65 -4.79
C LYS A 312 29.78 -30.57 -5.51
#